data_0b4c0fa0a2bd9519aa7f38b7bb64e4ae
#
_entry.id   0b4c0fa0a2bd9519aa7f38b7bb64e4ae
#
_cell.length_a   1.000
_cell.length_b   1.000
_cell.length_c   1.000
_cell.angle_alpha   90.00
_cell.angle_beta   90.00
_cell.angle_gamma   90.00
#
_symmetry.space_group_name_H-M   'P 1'
#
loop_
_entity.id
_entity.type
_entity.pdbx_description
1 polymer ?
#
loop_
_entity_poly.entity_id
_entity_poly.type
_entity_poly.pdbx_seq_one_letter_code
_entity_poly.pdbx_strand_id
1 'polypeptide(L)'
;MEEDFEGVDVQEQQMAPDPEKKKSQMIREEYDKSEPRKALVKRLTDKIKAGKKHHKDAFSRIHQDMQLARDGYDKKDGNPAHYIANVVQQHIKMRTSALYAKNPKAVAKRRERMDFEIWDGDMETIMLAQQNMAIAQQSMMPPNPMDMKLLQDYQQGSQLRDQLDRISKTLEVLFHYSMQEQIPSFKTMMKQLVRRAVVTGAGYIKIGFQRELEKRPDVVAQIADVTQRIAQIERLSADLADGEIEHDSAEAEELALSLEKLQSEPELIVREGLLYDFPRTTSIIIDPACVHLSGFVGANWIAEEYLMTVDDVKETYGVDVATSYTAYKPKSAGTFRQHMAGEDTAKDSKVQVWELYDKKSGLMYVIADGYCDFLKEPGGPNVDVEQFFPFFPLSFNDTEDDEQLIPPSDVRLMRDMQLEYNRSRQGLREHRIANRPRYVLAGGTFEDADKDLLKSGQPHEVLELQGLADGQKVQDVLTGVPTVGIDPNLYETSYLFE
;
A
#
# COMPACT_ATOMS: atom_id res chain seq x y z
N MET A 1 -25.00 31.99 50.62
CA MET A 1 -25.94 31.12 49.90
C MET A 1 -25.05 30.33 48.95
N GLU A 2 -24.56 29.23 49.48
CA GLU A 2 -23.81 28.20 48.76
C GLU A 2 -24.87 27.19 48.28
N GLU A 3 -25.04 27.04 46.99
CA GLU A 3 -25.88 25.98 46.45
C GLU A 3 -24.98 24.81 46.05
N ASP A 4 -25.21 23.74 46.77
CA ASP A 4 -24.60 22.42 46.58
C ASP A 4 -24.95 21.87 45.21
N PHE A 5 -23.93 21.65 44.37
CA PHE A 5 -24.04 20.81 43.17
C PHE A 5 -23.86 19.34 43.59
N GLU A 6 -24.98 18.65 43.79
CA GLU A 6 -25.00 17.20 43.91
C GLU A 6 -24.46 16.57 42.62
N GLY A 7 -23.37 15.81 42.76
CA GLY A 7 -22.81 15.01 41.70
C GLY A 7 -23.81 13.93 41.23
N VAL A 8 -24.18 14.00 39.99
CA VAL A 8 -24.88 12.91 39.31
C VAL A 8 -23.87 11.79 39.10
N ASP A 9 -23.97 10.75 39.89
CA ASP A 9 -23.32 9.46 39.67
C ASP A 9 -23.77 8.92 38.31
N VAL A 10 -22.93 9.10 37.30
CA VAL A 10 -23.04 8.40 36.00
C VAL A 10 -22.64 6.95 36.27
N GLN A 11 -23.62 6.12 36.65
CA GLN A 11 -23.46 4.68 36.58
C GLN A 11 -23.00 4.34 35.13
N GLU A 12 -21.75 3.95 35.00
CA GLU A 12 -21.25 3.23 33.82
C GLU A 12 -22.16 2.01 33.60
N GLN A 13 -23.14 2.17 32.75
CA GLN A 13 -23.83 1.02 32.18
C GLN A 13 -22.76 0.23 31.42
N GLN A 14 -22.29 -0.85 32.02
CA GLN A 14 -21.51 -1.86 31.36
C GLN A 14 -22.32 -2.28 30.13
N MET A 15 -22.01 -1.70 28.99
CA MET A 15 -22.54 -2.13 27.69
C MET A 15 -22.29 -3.62 27.59
N ALA A 16 -23.36 -4.38 27.44
CA ALA A 16 -23.27 -5.81 27.24
C ALA A 16 -22.31 -6.07 26.09
N PRO A 17 -21.30 -6.94 26.25
CA PRO A 17 -20.28 -7.14 25.24
C PRO A 17 -20.96 -7.58 23.94
N ASP A 18 -20.59 -6.91 22.87
CA ASP A 18 -21.06 -7.10 21.51
C ASP A 18 -21.17 -8.60 21.19
N PRO A 19 -22.33 -9.09 20.76
CA PRO A 19 -22.54 -10.52 20.48
C PRO A 19 -21.55 -11.09 19.47
N GLU A 20 -21.02 -10.27 18.54
CA GLU A 20 -19.99 -10.70 17.59
C GLU A 20 -18.62 -10.85 18.24
N LYS A 21 -18.27 -10.00 19.23
CA LYS A 21 -17.04 -10.16 20.03
C LYS A 21 -17.10 -11.40 20.92
N LYS A 22 -18.28 -11.73 21.49
CA LYS A 22 -18.47 -12.99 22.21
C LYS A 22 -18.34 -14.20 21.29
N LYS A 23 -18.91 -14.12 20.09
CA LYS A 23 -18.82 -15.20 19.09
C LYS A 23 -17.39 -15.44 18.64
N SER A 24 -16.62 -14.39 18.38
CA SER A 24 -15.20 -14.51 18.04
C SER A 24 -14.35 -15.04 19.19
N GLN A 25 -14.64 -14.67 20.42
CA GLN A 25 -13.98 -15.24 21.60
C GLN A 25 -14.28 -16.72 21.81
N MET A 26 -15.55 -17.14 21.67
CA MET A 26 -15.93 -18.56 21.75
C MET A 26 -15.30 -19.40 20.64
N ILE A 27 -15.24 -18.89 19.40
CA ILE A 27 -14.57 -19.55 18.28
C ILE A 27 -13.07 -19.66 18.58
N ARG A 28 -12.45 -18.63 19.15
CA ARG A 28 -11.05 -18.66 19.56
C ARG A 28 -10.78 -19.74 20.61
N GLU A 29 -11.60 -19.82 21.66
CA GLU A 29 -11.45 -20.83 22.70
C GLU A 29 -11.64 -22.27 22.17
N GLU A 30 -12.50 -22.45 21.17
CA GLU A 30 -12.71 -23.73 20.51
C GLU A 30 -11.52 -24.12 19.62
N TYR A 31 -10.93 -23.17 18.90
CA TYR A 31 -9.70 -23.39 18.12
C TYR A 31 -8.47 -23.66 18.98
N ASP A 32 -8.29 -22.94 20.09
CA ASP A 32 -7.18 -23.18 21.03
C ASP A 32 -7.27 -24.55 21.72
N LYS A 33 -8.47 -25.10 21.86
CA LYS A 33 -8.72 -26.44 22.41
C LYS A 33 -8.55 -27.57 21.40
N SER A 34 -8.78 -27.29 20.10
CA SER A 34 -8.83 -28.31 19.04
C SER A 34 -7.48 -28.70 18.46
N GLU A 35 -6.50 -27.78 18.44
CA GLU A 35 -5.16 -28.01 17.86
C GLU A 35 -4.05 -27.40 18.71
N PRO A 36 -2.90 -28.11 18.88
CA PRO A 36 -1.72 -27.51 19.47
C PRO A 36 -1.25 -26.29 18.65
N ARG A 37 -0.93 -25.18 19.29
CA ARG A 37 -0.51 -23.92 18.64
C ARG A 37 0.49 -24.12 17.52
N LYS A 38 1.51 -24.96 17.73
CA LYS A 38 2.53 -25.30 16.70
C LYS A 38 1.94 -25.93 15.44
N ALA A 39 0.94 -26.82 15.60
CA ALA A 39 0.28 -27.46 14.46
C ALA A 39 -0.56 -26.46 13.67
N LEU A 40 -1.24 -25.54 14.37
CA LEU A 40 -2.01 -24.47 13.76
C LEU A 40 -1.12 -23.50 12.97
N VAL A 41 -0.01 -23.01 13.56
CA VAL A 41 0.96 -22.14 12.88
C VAL A 41 1.52 -22.82 11.63
N LYS A 42 1.90 -24.10 11.72
CA LYS A 42 2.37 -24.86 10.56
C LYS A 42 1.31 -24.93 9.46
N ARG A 43 0.07 -25.28 9.80
CA ARG A 43 -1.05 -25.35 8.85
C ARG A 43 -1.31 -24.00 8.15
N LEU A 44 -1.29 -22.89 8.90
CA LEU A 44 -1.46 -21.55 8.35
C LEU A 44 -0.29 -21.17 7.43
N THR A 45 0.94 -21.48 7.83
CA THR A 45 2.14 -21.27 7.00
C THR A 45 2.08 -22.05 5.70
N ASP A 46 1.68 -23.33 5.75
CA ASP A 46 1.54 -24.18 4.57
C ASP A 46 0.42 -23.66 3.65
N LYS A 47 -0.68 -23.16 4.21
CA LYS A 47 -1.79 -22.53 3.50
C LYS A 47 -1.31 -21.29 2.72
N ILE A 48 -0.54 -20.40 3.37
CA ILE A 48 0.03 -19.20 2.72
C ILE A 48 1.01 -19.59 1.61
N LYS A 49 1.89 -20.57 1.87
CA LYS A 49 2.87 -21.04 0.87
C LYS A 49 2.18 -21.68 -0.34
N ALA A 50 1.09 -22.42 -0.13
CA ALA A 50 0.26 -22.98 -1.20
C ALA A 50 -0.39 -21.88 -2.05
N GLY A 51 -0.99 -20.86 -1.42
CA GLY A 51 -1.55 -19.69 -2.10
C GLY A 51 -0.50 -18.92 -2.91
N LYS A 52 0.69 -18.70 -2.32
CA LYS A 52 1.81 -18.05 -3.02
C LYS A 52 2.30 -18.88 -4.24
N LYS A 53 2.27 -20.21 -4.12
CA LYS A 53 2.61 -21.11 -5.23
C LYS A 53 1.55 -21.04 -6.34
N HIS A 54 0.26 -20.97 -5.99
CA HIS A 54 -0.83 -20.83 -6.95
C HIS A 54 -0.69 -19.52 -7.77
N HIS A 55 -0.45 -18.40 -7.11
CA HIS A 55 -0.28 -17.11 -7.77
C HIS A 55 1.12 -16.84 -8.35
N LYS A 56 1.99 -17.84 -8.40
CA LYS A 56 3.39 -17.70 -8.85
C LYS A 56 3.51 -17.09 -10.25
N ASP A 57 2.68 -17.56 -11.18
CA ASP A 57 2.72 -17.12 -12.57
C ASP A 57 2.20 -15.70 -12.72
N ALA A 58 1.14 -15.34 -11.97
CA ALA A 58 0.65 -13.96 -11.89
C ALA A 58 1.74 -13.02 -11.34
N PHE A 59 2.41 -13.38 -10.25
CA PHE A 59 3.50 -12.59 -9.70
C PHE A 59 4.70 -12.48 -10.66
N SER A 60 5.02 -13.55 -11.39
CA SER A 60 6.06 -13.52 -12.42
C SER A 60 5.72 -12.54 -13.54
N ARG A 61 4.47 -12.54 -14.02
CA ARG A 61 3.97 -11.55 -15.00
C ARG A 61 4.08 -10.13 -14.48
N ILE A 62 3.63 -9.88 -13.26
CA ILE A 62 3.72 -8.56 -12.61
C ILE A 62 5.17 -8.07 -12.57
N HIS A 63 6.13 -8.93 -12.25
CA HIS A 63 7.55 -8.56 -12.26
C HIS A 63 8.07 -8.22 -13.66
N GLN A 64 7.65 -8.96 -14.70
CA GLN A 64 7.98 -8.65 -16.09
C GLN A 64 7.40 -7.30 -16.50
N ASP A 65 6.14 -7.04 -16.16
CA ASP A 65 5.46 -5.78 -16.46
C ASP A 65 6.12 -4.58 -15.77
N MET A 66 6.49 -4.72 -14.50
CA MET A 66 7.26 -3.71 -13.78
C MET A 66 8.63 -3.44 -14.42
N GLN A 67 9.29 -4.49 -14.91
CA GLN A 67 10.57 -4.37 -15.59
C GLN A 67 10.38 -3.66 -16.95
N LEU A 68 9.40 -4.07 -17.76
CA LEU A 68 9.09 -3.44 -19.03
C LEU A 68 8.72 -1.95 -18.86
N ALA A 69 7.91 -1.63 -17.84
CA ALA A 69 7.54 -0.26 -17.52
C ALA A 69 8.76 0.62 -17.17
N ARG A 70 9.76 0.05 -16.50
CA ARG A 70 10.98 0.76 -16.12
C ARG A 70 11.95 0.89 -17.27
N ASP A 71 12.24 -0.23 -17.93
CA ASP A 71 13.36 -0.36 -18.88
C ASP A 71 12.91 -0.16 -20.33
N GLY A 72 11.63 -0.35 -20.66
CA GLY A 72 11.08 -0.24 -22.01
C GLY A 72 11.41 -1.44 -22.92
N TYR A 73 12.00 -2.50 -22.39
CA TYR A 73 12.33 -3.73 -23.10
C TYR A 73 12.23 -4.96 -22.19
N ASP A 74 12.10 -6.15 -22.80
CA ASP A 74 12.18 -7.41 -22.07
C ASP A 74 13.65 -7.87 -22.05
N LYS A 75 14.14 -8.27 -20.88
CA LYS A 75 15.51 -8.79 -20.73
C LYS A 75 15.79 -10.03 -21.55
N LYS A 76 14.76 -10.79 -21.89
CA LYS A 76 14.89 -11.96 -22.78
C LYS A 76 15.19 -11.59 -24.22
N ASP A 77 14.72 -10.39 -24.66
CA ASP A 77 14.88 -9.91 -26.04
C ASP A 77 15.99 -8.85 -26.18
N GLY A 78 16.60 -8.42 -25.06
CA GLY A 78 17.40 -7.20 -25.05
C GLY A 78 18.90 -7.39 -24.97
N ASN A 79 19.60 -7.10 -26.06
CA ASN A 79 20.95 -6.60 -25.99
C ASN A 79 20.90 -5.10 -25.63
N PRO A 80 21.58 -4.60 -24.58
CA PRO A 80 21.56 -3.19 -24.17
C PRO A 80 22.09 -2.22 -25.25
N ALA A 81 22.70 -2.73 -26.33
CA ALA A 81 23.14 -1.93 -27.48
C ALA A 81 21.99 -1.56 -28.46
N HIS A 82 20.80 -2.11 -28.26
CA HIS A 82 19.64 -1.85 -29.14
C HIS A 82 18.99 -0.49 -28.86
N TYR A 83 18.28 0.03 -29.86
CA TYR A 83 17.44 1.23 -29.68
C TYR A 83 16.26 0.92 -28.79
N ILE A 84 16.08 1.72 -27.75
CA ILE A 84 14.97 1.60 -26.82
C ILE A 84 14.32 2.97 -26.66
N ALA A 85 13.02 3.04 -26.98
CA ALA A 85 12.19 4.20 -26.63
C ALA A 85 11.05 3.71 -25.74
N ASN A 86 11.06 4.12 -24.46
CA ASN A 86 10.06 3.65 -23.49
C ASN A 86 8.77 4.47 -23.61
N VAL A 87 7.93 4.12 -24.61
CA VAL A 87 6.60 4.73 -24.84
C VAL A 87 5.63 4.32 -23.72
N VAL A 88 5.76 3.08 -23.21
CA VAL A 88 4.96 2.58 -22.10
C VAL A 88 5.10 3.47 -20.86
N GLN A 89 6.29 3.95 -20.55
CA GLN A 89 6.48 4.85 -19.40
C GLN A 89 5.76 6.18 -19.60
N GLN A 90 5.73 6.70 -20.84
CA GLN A 90 5.00 7.92 -21.16
C GLN A 90 3.49 7.71 -20.99
N HIS A 91 2.96 6.60 -21.49
CA HIS A 91 1.56 6.20 -21.29
C HIS A 91 1.19 6.12 -19.82
N ILE A 92 2.00 5.42 -18.99
CA ILE A 92 1.79 5.31 -17.55
C ILE A 92 1.71 6.69 -16.88
N LYS A 93 2.60 7.62 -17.24
CA LYS A 93 2.60 8.98 -16.70
C LYS A 93 1.32 9.74 -17.08
N MET A 94 0.92 9.68 -18.37
CA MET A 94 -0.28 10.35 -18.86
C MET A 94 -1.53 9.77 -18.19
N ARG A 95 -1.68 8.43 -18.20
CA ARG A 95 -2.85 7.75 -17.62
C ARG A 95 -2.96 7.98 -16.10
N THR A 96 -1.85 7.86 -15.38
CA THR A 96 -1.82 8.17 -13.94
C THR A 96 -2.26 9.61 -13.65
N SER A 97 -1.83 10.56 -14.46
CA SER A 97 -2.19 11.97 -14.29
C SER A 97 -3.66 12.25 -14.65
N ALA A 98 -4.18 11.56 -15.66
CA ALA A 98 -5.58 11.69 -16.06
C ALA A 98 -6.54 11.06 -15.02
N LEU A 99 -6.22 9.85 -14.54
CA LEU A 99 -7.04 9.12 -13.58
C LEU A 99 -7.03 9.76 -12.19
N TYR A 100 -5.92 10.36 -11.78
CA TYR A 100 -5.79 10.97 -10.47
C TYR A 100 -5.38 12.45 -10.56
N ALA A 101 -6.31 13.29 -10.97
CA ALA A 101 -6.07 14.73 -11.05
C ALA A 101 -6.27 15.45 -9.70
N LYS A 102 -7.26 15.02 -8.90
CA LYS A 102 -7.65 15.63 -7.62
C LYS A 102 -7.90 14.56 -6.56
N ASN A 103 -7.70 14.93 -5.29
CA ASN A 103 -8.10 14.06 -4.18
C ASN A 103 -9.62 13.86 -4.19
N PRO A 104 -10.09 12.66 -3.85
CA PRO A 104 -11.50 12.40 -3.67
C PRO A 104 -12.05 13.29 -2.54
N LYS A 105 -13.28 13.77 -2.72
CA LYS A 105 -14.03 14.39 -1.64
C LYS A 105 -15.02 13.36 -1.10
N ALA A 106 -14.96 13.11 0.19
CA ALA A 106 -16.00 12.34 0.84
C ALA A 106 -17.24 13.21 1.05
N VAL A 107 -18.37 12.65 0.73
CA VAL A 107 -19.68 13.22 1.05
C VAL A 107 -20.43 12.13 1.80
N ALA A 108 -20.66 12.34 3.08
CA ALA A 108 -21.44 11.44 3.89
C ALA A 108 -22.92 11.73 3.66
N LYS A 109 -23.63 10.79 3.09
CA LYS A 109 -25.09 10.83 2.95
C LYS A 109 -25.69 9.70 3.78
N ARG A 110 -26.80 10.01 4.47
CA ARG A 110 -27.57 8.96 5.09
C ARG A 110 -28.23 8.05 4.03
N ARG A 111 -28.46 6.81 4.38
CA ARG A 111 -29.29 5.93 3.57
C ARG A 111 -30.70 6.53 3.49
N GLU A 112 -31.29 6.45 2.31
CA GLU A 112 -32.72 6.78 2.15
C GLU A 112 -33.53 5.76 2.97
N ARG A 113 -34.14 6.27 4.03
CA ARG A 113 -35.10 5.55 4.88
C ARG A 113 -36.31 6.46 5.01
N MET A 114 -37.47 5.84 5.22
CA MET A 114 -38.62 6.59 5.69
C MET A 114 -38.33 7.04 7.11
N ASP A 115 -38.00 8.32 7.27
CA ASP A 115 -37.70 8.93 8.57
C ASP A 115 -38.97 9.14 9.42
N PHE A 116 -40.13 9.02 8.78
CA PHE A 116 -41.45 9.28 9.35
C PHE A 116 -42.35 8.07 9.10
N GLU A 117 -43.14 7.69 10.07
CA GLU A 117 -44.09 6.59 9.97
C GLU A 117 -45.46 7.05 9.49
N ILE A 118 -45.87 8.27 9.84
CA ILE A 118 -47.21 8.78 9.63
C ILE A 118 -47.20 9.99 8.70
N TRP A 119 -46.17 10.84 8.79
CA TRP A 119 -46.07 12.03 7.99
C TRP A 119 -45.71 11.74 6.53
N ASP A 120 -46.53 12.29 5.63
CA ASP A 120 -46.45 12.07 4.17
C ASP A 120 -45.45 13.01 3.45
N GLY A 121 -44.80 13.93 4.17
CA GLY A 121 -43.88 14.92 3.60
C GLY A 121 -44.52 16.29 3.33
N ASP A 122 -45.83 16.45 3.48
CA ASP A 122 -46.50 17.70 3.26
C ASP A 122 -46.51 18.58 4.54
N MET A 123 -45.97 19.78 4.43
CA MET A 123 -45.93 20.73 5.55
C MET A 123 -47.29 21.29 5.90
N GLU A 124 -48.27 21.29 4.96
CA GLU A 124 -49.64 21.78 5.22
C GLU A 124 -50.32 20.87 6.27
N THR A 125 -50.11 19.56 6.22
CA THR A 125 -50.64 18.61 7.19
C THR A 125 -50.14 18.88 8.60
N ILE A 126 -48.87 19.23 8.76
CA ILE A 126 -48.28 19.60 10.04
C ILE A 126 -48.82 20.93 10.57
N MET A 127 -48.96 21.94 9.70
CA MET A 127 -49.55 23.25 10.08
C MET A 127 -51.00 23.09 10.51
N LEU A 128 -51.76 22.27 9.82
CA LEU A 128 -53.16 21.98 10.13
C LEU A 128 -53.29 21.23 11.48
N ALA A 129 -52.42 20.24 11.75
CA ALA A 129 -52.35 19.54 13.02
C ALA A 129 -51.97 20.51 14.16
N GLN A 130 -51.02 21.43 13.96
CA GLN A 130 -50.66 22.46 14.93
C GLN A 130 -51.82 23.40 15.22
N GLN A 131 -52.53 23.86 14.20
CA GLN A 131 -53.73 24.74 14.37
C GLN A 131 -54.82 24.02 15.15
N ASN A 132 -55.11 22.72 14.80
CA ASN A 132 -56.09 21.94 15.52
C ASN A 132 -55.74 21.75 17.00
N MET A 133 -54.46 21.53 17.30
CA MET A 133 -53.96 21.44 18.67
C MET A 133 -54.11 22.79 19.43
N ALA A 134 -53.84 23.92 18.78
CA ALA A 134 -54.02 25.23 19.36
C ALA A 134 -55.48 25.55 19.68
N ILE A 135 -56.40 25.17 18.74
CA ILE A 135 -57.84 25.34 18.93
C ILE A 135 -58.37 24.45 20.06
N ALA A 136 -57.90 23.16 20.11
CA ALA A 136 -58.27 22.28 21.20
C ALA A 136 -57.86 22.79 22.57
N GLN A 137 -56.64 23.35 22.69
CA GLN A 137 -56.15 23.98 23.93
C GLN A 137 -56.99 25.20 24.32
N GLN A 138 -57.35 26.04 23.38
CA GLN A 138 -58.20 27.22 23.66
C GLN A 138 -59.63 26.83 24.08
N SER A 139 -60.16 25.75 23.47
CA SER A 139 -61.52 25.29 23.70
C SER A 139 -61.66 24.29 24.88
N MET A 140 -60.57 24.03 25.60
CA MET A 140 -60.51 22.97 26.65
C MET A 140 -61.02 21.60 26.19
N MET A 141 -60.96 21.32 24.90
CA MET A 141 -61.35 20.01 24.35
C MET A 141 -60.11 19.07 24.28
N PRO A 142 -60.31 17.78 24.44
CA PRO A 142 -59.23 16.85 24.24
C PRO A 142 -58.70 16.93 22.82
N PRO A 143 -57.34 17.01 22.62
CA PRO A 143 -56.75 17.07 21.31
C PRO A 143 -56.99 15.79 20.52
N ASN A 144 -57.08 15.90 19.21
CA ASN A 144 -57.23 14.75 18.31
C ASN A 144 -56.00 13.82 18.45
N PRO A 145 -56.18 12.53 18.80
CA PRO A 145 -55.04 11.62 18.96
C PRO A 145 -54.21 11.40 17.71
N MET A 146 -54.80 11.58 16.51
CA MET A 146 -54.06 11.50 15.23
C MET A 146 -53.16 12.67 15.04
N ASP A 147 -53.59 13.90 15.32
CA ASP A 147 -52.80 15.12 15.19
C ASP A 147 -51.59 15.09 16.19
N MET A 148 -51.84 14.58 17.40
CA MET A 148 -50.78 14.35 18.39
C MET A 148 -49.68 13.40 17.89
N LYS A 149 -50.13 12.23 17.37
CA LYS A 149 -49.19 11.23 16.82
C LYS A 149 -48.42 11.77 15.62
N LEU A 150 -49.07 12.49 14.71
CA LEU A 150 -48.46 13.10 13.55
C LEU A 150 -47.38 14.13 13.95
N LEU A 151 -47.70 14.98 14.92
CA LEU A 151 -46.73 15.95 15.44
C LEU A 151 -45.58 15.31 16.19
N GLN A 152 -45.84 14.25 16.95
CA GLN A 152 -44.81 13.48 17.63
C GLN A 152 -43.88 12.78 16.64
N ASP A 153 -44.43 12.13 15.60
CA ASP A 153 -43.67 11.50 14.52
C ASP A 153 -42.79 12.53 13.79
N TYR A 154 -43.35 13.68 13.42
CA TYR A 154 -42.62 14.78 12.81
C TYR A 154 -41.48 15.29 13.68
N GLN A 155 -41.72 15.50 14.99
CA GLN A 155 -40.68 15.98 15.90
C GLN A 155 -39.57 14.96 16.07
N GLN A 156 -39.90 13.68 16.25
CA GLN A 156 -38.91 12.60 16.40
C GLN A 156 -38.10 12.40 15.12
N GLY A 157 -38.77 12.33 13.97
CA GLY A 157 -38.10 12.19 12.67
C GLY A 157 -37.22 13.36 12.31
N SER A 158 -37.67 14.62 12.63
CA SER A 158 -36.86 15.81 12.41
C SER A 158 -35.63 15.86 13.29
N GLN A 159 -35.75 15.53 14.58
CA GLN A 159 -34.61 15.44 15.49
C GLN A 159 -33.59 14.38 15.05
N LEU A 160 -34.07 13.20 14.66
CA LEU A 160 -33.22 12.14 14.13
C LEU A 160 -32.48 12.59 12.85
N ARG A 161 -33.19 13.28 11.97
CA ARG A 161 -32.62 13.86 10.75
C ARG A 161 -31.48 14.84 11.06
N ASP A 162 -31.72 15.78 11.97
CA ASP A 162 -30.70 16.76 12.36
C ASP A 162 -29.48 16.13 13.03
N GLN A 163 -29.69 15.09 13.84
CA GLN A 163 -28.59 14.32 14.44
C GLN A 163 -27.77 13.60 13.38
N LEU A 164 -28.40 12.91 12.44
CA LEU A 164 -27.73 12.21 11.36
C LEU A 164 -26.96 13.15 10.42
N ASP A 165 -27.51 14.34 10.15
CA ASP A 165 -26.82 15.35 9.33
C ASP A 165 -25.59 15.92 10.06
N ARG A 166 -25.64 16.10 11.39
CA ARG A 166 -24.46 16.47 12.19
C ARG A 166 -23.40 15.37 12.17
N ILE A 167 -23.81 14.11 12.36
CA ILE A 167 -22.90 12.95 12.30
C ILE A 167 -22.24 12.88 10.91
N SER A 168 -23.02 13.06 9.84
CA SER A 168 -22.50 13.06 8.47
C SER A 168 -21.44 14.12 8.25
N LYS A 169 -21.68 15.35 8.70
CA LYS A 169 -20.68 16.44 8.65
C LYS A 169 -19.43 16.14 9.46
N THR A 170 -19.60 15.55 10.63
CA THR A 170 -18.47 15.15 11.49
C THR A 170 -17.62 14.08 10.79
N LEU A 171 -18.24 13.08 10.16
CA LEU A 171 -17.54 12.04 9.39
C LEU A 171 -16.76 12.62 8.20
N GLU A 172 -17.32 13.61 7.50
CA GLU A 172 -16.62 14.32 6.42
C GLU A 172 -15.36 15.03 6.94
N VAL A 173 -15.48 15.74 8.06
CA VAL A 173 -14.35 16.44 8.70
C VAL A 173 -13.28 15.44 9.15
N LEU A 174 -13.67 14.36 9.82
CA LEU A 174 -12.75 13.31 10.26
C LEU A 174 -12.01 12.65 9.07
N PHE A 175 -12.72 12.39 7.97
CA PHE A 175 -12.10 11.85 6.76
C PHE A 175 -11.05 12.82 6.19
N HIS A 176 -11.38 14.10 6.09
CA HIS A 176 -10.43 15.11 5.61
C HIS A 176 -9.23 15.25 6.54
N TYR A 177 -9.46 15.24 7.84
CA TYR A 177 -8.40 15.27 8.86
C TYR A 177 -7.46 14.06 8.71
N SER A 178 -8.01 12.85 8.65
CA SER A 178 -7.21 11.61 8.50
C SER A 178 -6.35 11.62 7.24
N MET A 179 -6.86 12.20 6.13
CA MET A 179 -6.08 12.34 4.89
C MET A 179 -4.94 13.37 4.98
N GLN A 180 -5.12 14.43 5.77
CA GLN A 180 -4.11 15.50 5.94
C GLN A 180 -2.98 15.07 6.86
N GLU A 181 -3.32 14.35 7.93
CA GLU A 181 -2.37 13.88 8.94
C GLU A 181 -1.48 12.72 8.46
N GLN A 182 -1.79 12.11 7.32
CA GLN A 182 -1.03 10.97 6.84
C GLN A 182 0.35 11.36 6.28
N ILE A 183 1.38 10.65 6.74
CA ILE A 183 2.77 10.77 6.26
C ILE A 183 3.22 9.41 5.69
N PRO A 184 3.60 9.31 4.40
CA PRO A 184 3.59 10.33 3.34
C PRO A 184 2.18 10.80 2.96
N SER A 185 2.05 11.99 2.33
CA SER A 185 0.75 12.59 2.04
C SER A 185 -0.17 11.63 1.26
N PHE A 186 -1.43 11.58 1.64
CA PHE A 186 -2.45 10.75 0.99
C PHE A 186 -2.48 10.90 -0.54
N LYS A 187 -2.31 12.13 -1.03
CA LYS A 187 -2.25 12.42 -2.47
C LYS A 187 -1.11 11.68 -3.17
N THR A 188 0.06 11.64 -2.56
CA THR A 188 1.24 10.95 -3.12
C THR A 188 1.01 9.45 -3.14
N MET A 189 0.47 8.91 -2.06
CA MET A 189 0.18 7.48 -1.94
C MET A 189 -0.91 7.02 -2.91
N MET A 190 -1.98 7.80 -3.07
CA MET A 190 -3.03 7.51 -4.06
C MET A 190 -2.52 7.55 -5.50
N LYS A 191 -1.66 8.52 -5.86
CA LYS A 191 -1.00 8.52 -7.18
C LYS A 191 -0.15 7.26 -7.39
N GLN A 192 0.53 6.82 -6.34
CA GLN A 192 1.31 5.60 -6.39
C GLN A 192 0.43 4.35 -6.53
N LEU A 193 -0.72 4.31 -5.86
CA LEU A 193 -1.73 3.26 -6.02
C LEU A 193 -2.23 3.16 -7.46
N VAL A 194 -2.68 4.29 -8.04
CA VAL A 194 -3.14 4.34 -9.43
C VAL A 194 -2.05 3.87 -10.37
N ARG A 195 -0.80 4.32 -10.18
CA ARG A 195 0.35 3.86 -10.96
C ARG A 195 0.56 2.36 -10.81
N ARG A 196 0.43 1.80 -9.61
CA ARG A 196 0.52 0.35 -9.38
C ARG A 196 -0.57 -0.38 -10.16
N ALA A 197 -1.83 0.03 -10.05
CA ALA A 197 -2.93 -0.59 -10.77
C ALA A 197 -2.69 -0.59 -12.30
N VAL A 198 -2.18 0.52 -12.86
CA VAL A 198 -1.82 0.61 -14.28
C VAL A 198 -0.66 -0.33 -14.65
N VAL A 199 0.35 -0.47 -13.77
CA VAL A 199 1.57 -1.25 -14.07
C VAL A 199 1.43 -2.74 -13.74
N THR A 200 0.68 -3.09 -12.69
CA THR A 200 0.59 -4.46 -12.18
C THR A 200 -0.78 -5.11 -12.36
N GLY A 201 -1.75 -4.35 -12.91
CA GLY A 201 -3.14 -4.79 -13.09
C GLY A 201 -4.03 -4.57 -11.87
N ALA A 202 -3.48 -4.60 -10.67
CA ALA A 202 -4.21 -4.32 -9.44
C ALA A 202 -3.34 -3.54 -8.43
N GLY A 203 -3.97 -2.71 -7.64
CA GLY A 203 -3.39 -2.05 -6.48
C GLY A 203 -4.29 -2.25 -5.27
N TYR A 204 -3.75 -2.13 -4.06
CA TYR A 204 -4.52 -2.34 -2.84
C TYR A 204 -4.38 -1.16 -1.89
N ILE A 205 -5.49 -0.81 -1.24
CA ILE A 205 -5.52 0.04 -0.05
C ILE A 205 -5.84 -0.88 1.12
N LYS A 206 -5.10 -0.76 2.21
CA LYS A 206 -5.40 -1.38 3.48
C LYS A 206 -5.84 -0.29 4.46
N ILE A 207 -6.95 -0.48 5.12
CA ILE A 207 -7.40 0.40 6.20
C ILE A 207 -6.95 -0.20 7.51
N GLY A 208 -6.27 0.62 8.30
CA GLY A 208 -5.86 0.30 9.66
C GLY A 208 -6.34 1.36 10.63
N PHE A 209 -6.15 1.10 11.91
CA PHE A 209 -6.38 2.06 12.98
C PHE A 209 -5.09 2.16 13.79
N GLN A 210 -4.62 3.37 14.00
CA GLN A 210 -3.46 3.62 14.84
C GLN A 210 -3.88 4.43 16.05
N ARG A 211 -3.24 4.11 17.17
CA ARG A 211 -3.32 4.87 18.41
C ARG A 211 -1.91 4.99 18.97
N GLU A 212 -1.39 6.20 18.97
CA GLU A 212 -0.10 6.52 19.57
C GLU A 212 -0.37 6.99 21.01
N LEU A 213 0.17 6.23 21.94
CA LEU A 213 0.08 6.52 23.36
C LEU A 213 1.45 7.03 23.80
N GLU A 214 1.49 8.18 24.42
CA GLU A 214 2.71 8.72 25.02
C GLU A 214 2.44 9.09 26.47
N LYS A 215 3.44 8.87 27.32
CA LYS A 215 3.40 9.39 28.68
C LYS A 215 3.61 10.89 28.65
N ARG A 216 2.98 11.60 29.58
CA ARG A 216 3.19 13.05 29.72
C ARG A 216 4.69 13.37 29.83
N PRO A 217 5.18 14.44 29.18
CA PRO A 217 6.60 14.78 29.18
C PRO A 217 7.18 15.00 30.58
N ASP A 218 6.37 15.51 31.51
CA ASP A 218 6.74 15.70 32.93
C ASP A 218 6.94 14.35 33.62
N VAL A 219 6.08 13.36 33.35
CA VAL A 219 6.20 11.99 33.88
C VAL A 219 7.41 11.27 33.30
N VAL A 220 7.67 11.44 31.99
CA VAL A 220 8.87 10.87 31.35
C VAL A 220 10.15 11.44 31.95
N ALA A 221 10.19 12.75 32.22
CA ALA A 221 11.32 13.38 32.87
C ALA A 221 11.52 12.86 34.30
N GLN A 222 10.44 12.66 35.07
CA GLN A 222 10.51 12.08 36.41
C GLN A 222 10.98 10.62 36.39
N ILE A 223 10.49 9.81 35.45
CA ILE A 223 10.96 8.43 35.26
C ILE A 223 12.46 8.40 34.97
N ALA A 224 12.95 9.29 34.11
CA ALA A 224 14.37 9.38 33.78
C ALA A 224 15.22 9.78 35.00
N ASP A 225 14.77 10.76 35.80
CA ASP A 225 15.44 11.20 37.02
C ASP A 225 15.50 10.07 38.07
N VAL A 226 14.39 9.41 38.33
CA VAL A 226 14.31 8.28 39.28
C VAL A 226 15.19 7.10 38.79
N THR A 227 15.15 6.77 37.51
CA THR A 227 15.98 5.71 36.94
C THR A 227 17.48 6.04 37.08
N GLN A 228 17.85 7.30 36.83
CA GLN A 228 19.24 7.75 37.01
C GLN A 228 19.69 7.68 38.48
N ARG A 229 18.81 8.00 39.44
CA ARG A 229 19.12 7.89 40.87
C ARG A 229 19.29 6.43 41.29
N ILE A 230 18.41 5.53 40.85
CA ILE A 230 18.54 4.08 41.09
C ILE A 230 19.87 3.58 40.54
N ALA A 231 20.24 3.92 39.32
CA ALA A 231 21.51 3.53 38.71
C ALA A 231 22.74 4.11 39.45
N GLN A 232 22.61 5.29 40.06
CA GLN A 232 23.66 5.87 40.92
C GLN A 232 23.82 5.10 42.22
N ILE A 233 22.70 4.74 42.88
CA ILE A 233 22.71 3.93 44.12
C ILE A 233 23.30 2.56 43.83
N GLU A 234 22.93 1.90 42.72
CA GLU A 234 23.48 0.59 42.32
C GLU A 234 24.99 0.67 42.07
N ARG A 235 25.47 1.71 41.41
CA ARG A 235 26.93 1.93 41.20
C ARG A 235 27.65 2.15 42.51
N LEU A 236 27.12 3.00 43.39
CA LEU A 236 27.69 3.25 44.71
C LEU A 236 27.72 1.99 45.56
N SER A 237 26.67 1.15 45.49
CA SER A 237 26.63 -0.14 46.21
C SER A 237 27.61 -1.15 45.63
N ALA A 238 27.85 -1.15 44.30
CA ALA A 238 28.85 -2.00 43.67
C ALA A 238 30.28 -1.57 44.01
N ASP A 239 30.56 -0.25 44.06
CA ASP A 239 31.88 0.31 44.43
C ASP A 239 32.17 0.14 45.93
N LEU A 240 31.15 0.02 46.79
CA LEU A 240 31.28 -0.14 48.25
C LEU A 240 31.22 -1.61 48.70
N ALA A 241 31.09 -2.59 47.80
CA ALA A 241 31.05 -3.99 48.13
C ALA A 241 32.32 -4.53 48.83
N ASP A 242 33.37 -3.72 48.92
CA ASP A 242 34.63 -4.01 49.63
C ASP A 242 34.70 -3.44 51.10
N GLY A 243 33.67 -2.84 51.62
CA GLY A 243 33.69 -2.27 53.00
C GLY A 243 32.29 -2.16 53.63
N GLU A 244 32.14 -2.75 54.82
CA GLU A 244 30.99 -2.73 55.70
C GLU A 244 30.32 -1.35 55.85
N ILE A 245 29.27 -1.09 55.04
CA ILE A 245 28.27 -0.07 55.34
C ILE A 245 26.94 -0.61 54.87
N GLU A 246 26.02 -0.81 55.82
CA GLU A 246 24.58 -1.02 55.56
C GLU A 246 24.07 0.20 54.78
N HIS A 247 24.02 0.10 53.45
CA HIS A 247 23.39 1.12 52.66
C HIS A 247 21.86 0.96 52.67
N ASP A 248 21.20 2.07 52.76
CA ASP A 248 19.76 2.25 52.86
C ASP A 248 18.99 1.56 51.72
N SER A 249 18.79 0.24 51.88
CA SER A 249 17.92 -0.55 51.01
C SER A 249 16.49 0.05 50.96
N ALA A 250 16.12 0.78 51.98
CA ALA A 250 14.82 1.45 52.05
C ALA A 250 14.67 2.58 51.04
N GLU A 251 15.74 3.36 50.74
CA GLU A 251 15.69 4.44 49.76
C GLU A 251 15.58 3.85 48.32
N ALA A 252 16.26 2.76 48.03
CA ALA A 252 16.16 2.07 46.76
C ALA A 252 14.77 1.44 46.53
N GLU A 253 14.17 0.88 47.62
CA GLU A 253 12.80 0.35 47.55
C GLU A 253 11.75 1.45 47.36
N GLU A 254 11.88 2.62 48.06
CA GLU A 254 11.00 3.76 47.85
C GLU A 254 11.09 4.31 46.42
N LEU A 255 12.30 4.41 45.87
CA LEU A 255 12.49 4.82 44.47
C LEU A 255 11.91 3.81 43.46
N ALA A 256 12.06 2.52 43.73
CA ALA A 256 11.46 1.48 42.92
C ALA A 256 9.92 1.53 42.94
N LEU A 257 9.32 1.74 44.10
CA LEU A 257 7.88 1.93 44.23
C LEU A 257 7.39 3.21 43.55
N SER A 258 8.17 4.29 43.64
CA SER A 258 7.85 5.54 42.94
C SER A 258 7.93 5.37 41.39
N LEU A 259 8.90 4.62 40.93
CA LEU A 259 9.06 4.28 39.50
C LEU A 259 7.89 3.43 39.02
N GLU A 260 7.46 2.44 39.78
CA GLU A 260 6.29 1.61 39.46
C GLU A 260 5.00 2.45 39.36
N LYS A 261 4.80 3.39 40.29
CA LYS A 261 3.67 4.34 40.25
C LYS A 261 3.71 5.23 39.01
N LEU A 262 4.87 5.80 38.67
CA LEU A 262 5.03 6.63 37.48
C LEU A 262 4.86 5.81 36.19
N GLN A 263 5.29 4.55 36.18
CA GLN A 263 5.08 3.63 35.06
C GLN A 263 3.63 3.22 34.90
N SER A 264 2.86 3.16 35.98
CA SER A 264 1.43 2.82 35.98
C SER A 264 0.52 4.02 35.66
N GLU A 265 1.08 5.25 35.55
CA GLU A 265 0.26 6.41 35.16
C GLU A 265 -0.32 6.23 33.75
N PRO A 266 -1.59 6.66 33.54
CA PRO A 266 -2.26 6.51 32.27
C PRO A 266 -1.54 7.28 31.16
N GLU A 267 -1.37 6.63 30.02
CA GLU A 267 -0.79 7.21 28.81
C GLU A 267 -1.81 8.14 28.16
N LEU A 268 -1.33 9.27 27.64
CA LEU A 268 -2.14 10.18 26.84
C LEU A 268 -2.18 9.73 25.40
N ILE A 269 -3.35 9.77 24.80
CA ILE A 269 -3.52 9.56 23.37
C ILE A 269 -3.00 10.81 22.66
N VAL A 270 -1.84 10.70 22.01
CA VAL A 270 -1.24 11.79 21.23
C VAL A 270 -1.86 11.84 19.85
N ARG A 271 -2.04 10.67 19.26
CA ARG A 271 -2.60 10.54 17.93
C ARG A 271 -3.49 9.31 17.84
N GLU A 272 -4.68 9.51 17.33
CA GLU A 272 -5.63 8.42 17.10
C GLU A 272 -6.34 8.66 15.77
N GLY A 273 -6.48 7.63 14.95
CA GLY A 273 -7.21 7.75 13.72
C GLY A 273 -7.01 6.62 12.72
N LEU A 274 -7.72 6.74 11.61
CA LEU A 274 -7.60 5.81 10.50
C LEU A 274 -6.26 5.97 9.81
N LEU A 275 -5.60 4.85 9.56
CA LEU A 275 -4.38 4.75 8.77
C LEU A 275 -4.72 4.12 7.42
N TYR A 276 -4.27 4.76 6.34
CA TYR A 276 -4.37 4.22 4.99
C TYR A 276 -3.00 3.71 4.58
N ASP A 277 -2.85 2.41 4.46
CA ASP A 277 -1.66 1.78 3.93
C ASP A 277 -1.88 1.32 2.50
N PHE A 278 -0.78 1.27 1.73
CA PHE A 278 -0.78 0.95 0.31
C PHE A 278 0.18 -0.21 0.04
N PRO A 279 -0.20 -1.43 0.38
CA PRO A 279 0.66 -2.60 0.24
C PRO A 279 1.03 -2.85 -1.22
N ARG A 280 2.17 -3.49 -1.43
CA ARG A 280 2.60 -3.89 -2.78
C ARG A 280 1.70 -5.00 -3.29
N THR A 281 1.37 -4.96 -4.58
CA THR A 281 0.53 -6.00 -5.21
C THR A 281 1.08 -7.41 -4.99
N THR A 282 2.39 -7.57 -5.02
CA THR A 282 3.07 -8.86 -4.81
C THR A 282 3.21 -9.28 -3.34
N SER A 283 2.85 -8.41 -2.40
CA SER A 283 2.86 -8.73 -0.97
C SER A 283 1.51 -9.28 -0.49
N ILE A 284 0.45 -9.09 -1.27
CA ILE A 284 -0.88 -9.62 -0.94
C ILE A 284 -1.03 -11.01 -1.54
N ILE A 285 -1.30 -11.98 -0.69
CA ILE A 285 -1.54 -13.38 -1.05
C ILE A 285 -3.01 -13.67 -0.76
N ILE A 286 -3.75 -13.98 -1.82
CA ILE A 286 -5.20 -14.19 -1.75
C ILE A 286 -5.48 -15.69 -1.78
N ASP A 287 -6.57 -16.11 -1.16
CA ASP A 287 -7.05 -17.48 -1.21
C ASP A 287 -7.27 -17.92 -2.69
N PRO A 288 -6.72 -19.06 -3.13
CA PRO A 288 -7.01 -19.62 -4.45
C PRO A 288 -8.50 -19.83 -4.76
N ALA A 289 -9.35 -19.91 -3.73
CA ALA A 289 -10.82 -20.02 -3.89
C ALA A 289 -11.49 -18.67 -4.23
N CYS A 290 -10.74 -17.57 -4.30
CA CYS A 290 -11.26 -16.26 -4.67
C CYS A 290 -11.64 -16.23 -6.16
N VAL A 291 -12.88 -15.90 -6.47
CA VAL A 291 -13.39 -15.83 -7.84
C VAL A 291 -13.28 -14.40 -8.40
N HIS A 292 -13.64 -13.40 -7.59
CA HIS A 292 -13.58 -12.00 -8.01
C HIS A 292 -12.72 -11.19 -7.06
N LEU A 293 -11.83 -10.40 -7.65
CA LEU A 293 -10.95 -9.52 -6.89
C LEU A 293 -11.72 -8.41 -6.18
N SER A 294 -12.74 -7.86 -6.84
CA SER A 294 -13.63 -6.86 -6.25
C SER A 294 -14.43 -7.50 -5.10
N GLY A 295 -14.25 -6.99 -3.89
CA GLY A 295 -14.86 -7.52 -2.68
C GLY A 295 -14.37 -8.90 -2.22
N PHE A 296 -13.34 -9.47 -2.86
CA PHE A 296 -12.74 -10.78 -2.53
C PHE A 296 -13.77 -11.90 -2.43
N VAL A 297 -14.67 -11.96 -3.42
CA VAL A 297 -15.76 -12.94 -3.44
C VAL A 297 -15.19 -14.37 -3.51
N GLY A 298 -15.64 -15.25 -2.62
CA GLY A 298 -15.14 -16.62 -2.52
C GLY A 298 -13.89 -16.81 -1.66
N ALA A 299 -13.15 -15.74 -1.34
CA ALA A 299 -11.98 -15.84 -0.49
C ALA A 299 -12.36 -16.15 0.98
N ASN A 300 -11.69 -17.14 1.57
CA ASN A 300 -11.81 -17.44 2.99
C ASN A 300 -10.70 -16.77 3.81
N TRP A 301 -9.59 -16.41 3.17
CA TRP A 301 -8.45 -15.81 3.83
C TRP A 301 -7.65 -14.92 2.89
N ILE A 302 -6.98 -13.91 3.46
CA ILE A 302 -6.01 -13.07 2.76
C ILE A 302 -4.82 -12.89 3.69
N ALA A 303 -3.61 -12.96 3.14
CA ALA A 303 -2.39 -12.72 3.89
C ALA A 303 -1.59 -11.57 3.28
N GLU A 304 -1.02 -10.73 4.12
CA GLU A 304 -0.05 -9.71 3.73
C GLU A 304 1.34 -10.12 4.18
N GLU A 305 2.31 -10.01 3.28
CA GLU A 305 3.71 -10.38 3.50
C GLU A 305 4.57 -9.15 3.79
N TYR A 306 5.26 -9.17 4.92
CA TYR A 306 6.25 -8.20 5.33
C TYR A 306 7.65 -8.83 5.38
N LEU A 307 8.66 -8.04 5.05
CA LEU A 307 10.06 -8.40 5.23
C LEU A 307 10.65 -7.51 6.31
N MET A 308 10.93 -8.09 7.47
CA MET A 308 11.46 -7.39 8.63
C MET A 308 12.83 -7.96 8.99
N THR A 309 13.68 -7.17 9.65
CA THR A 309 14.89 -7.69 10.28
C THR A 309 14.52 -8.40 11.59
N VAL A 310 15.42 -9.22 12.12
CA VAL A 310 15.18 -9.90 13.40
C VAL A 310 14.99 -8.87 14.53
N ASP A 311 15.77 -7.79 14.47
CA ASP A 311 15.70 -6.71 15.47
C ASP A 311 14.36 -5.96 15.38
N ASP A 312 13.88 -5.65 14.15
CA ASP A 312 12.57 -5.02 13.95
C ASP A 312 11.42 -5.90 14.48
N VAL A 313 11.50 -7.22 14.29
CA VAL A 313 10.50 -8.16 14.82
C VAL A 313 10.49 -8.14 16.35
N LYS A 314 11.67 -8.10 16.97
CA LYS A 314 11.80 -8.04 18.42
C LYS A 314 11.26 -6.70 18.97
N GLU A 315 11.55 -5.58 18.30
CA GLU A 315 11.06 -4.25 18.69
C GLU A 315 9.53 -4.17 18.55
N THR A 316 8.99 -4.66 17.43
CA THR A 316 7.55 -4.53 17.11
C THR A 316 6.67 -5.49 17.90
N TYR A 317 7.12 -6.74 18.08
CA TYR A 317 6.29 -7.80 18.68
C TYR A 317 6.79 -8.27 20.05
N GLY A 318 7.95 -7.81 20.50
CA GLY A 318 8.55 -8.24 21.76
C GLY A 318 9.06 -9.69 21.77
N VAL A 319 9.09 -10.37 20.62
CA VAL A 319 9.45 -11.78 20.47
C VAL A 319 10.81 -11.92 19.81
N ASP A 320 11.70 -12.69 20.44
CA ASP A 320 13.00 -12.99 19.86
C ASP A 320 12.92 -14.23 18.96
N VAL A 321 13.03 -14.03 17.65
CA VAL A 321 13.01 -15.10 16.63
C VAL A 321 14.40 -15.53 16.18
N ALA A 322 15.48 -15.01 16.78
CA ALA A 322 16.86 -15.19 16.32
C ALA A 322 17.31 -16.66 16.18
N THR A 323 16.75 -17.56 17.00
CA THR A 323 17.13 -18.98 17.05
C THR A 323 16.29 -19.89 16.17
N SER A 324 15.13 -19.45 15.68
CA SER A 324 14.17 -20.34 15.03
C SER A 324 13.39 -19.65 13.89
N TYR A 325 14.08 -19.02 12.96
CA TYR A 325 13.45 -18.45 11.77
C TYR A 325 14.06 -19.01 10.48
N THR A 326 13.29 -18.90 9.39
CA THR A 326 13.80 -19.20 8.05
C THR A 326 14.26 -17.93 7.39
N ALA A 327 15.57 -17.77 7.18
CA ALA A 327 16.12 -16.60 6.50
C ALA A 327 15.51 -16.47 5.09
N TYR A 328 15.02 -15.28 4.76
CA TYR A 328 14.46 -14.98 3.46
C TYR A 328 15.55 -15.05 2.39
N LYS A 329 15.40 -16.01 1.47
CA LYS A 329 16.24 -16.11 0.26
C LYS A 329 15.44 -15.60 -0.92
N PRO A 330 15.81 -14.47 -1.53
CA PRO A 330 15.13 -13.97 -2.73
C PRO A 330 15.33 -14.97 -3.87
N LYS A 331 14.30 -15.75 -4.19
CA LYS A 331 14.31 -16.62 -5.38
C LYS A 331 14.14 -15.74 -6.62
N SER A 332 15.21 -15.57 -7.40
CA SER A 332 15.20 -15.04 -8.79
C SER A 332 14.30 -13.82 -9.06
N ALA A 333 13.90 -13.08 -8.05
CA ALA A 333 13.31 -11.78 -8.23
C ALA A 333 14.42 -10.84 -8.69
N GLY A 334 14.17 -10.11 -9.77
CA GLY A 334 15.18 -9.29 -10.41
C GLY A 334 15.99 -8.43 -9.45
N THR A 335 17.16 -8.08 -9.87
CA THR A 335 18.31 -7.41 -9.24
C THR A 335 18.04 -6.43 -8.09
N PHE A 336 16.85 -5.81 -8.02
CA PHE A 336 16.50 -4.85 -6.97
C PHE A 336 16.29 -5.50 -5.59
N ARG A 337 15.66 -6.68 -5.53
CA ARG A 337 15.51 -7.41 -4.26
C ARG A 337 16.79 -8.13 -3.83
N GLN A 338 17.67 -8.48 -4.78
CA GLN A 338 19.01 -8.99 -4.48
C GLN A 338 19.93 -7.93 -3.86
N HIS A 339 19.81 -6.66 -4.28
CA HIS A 339 20.59 -5.56 -3.68
C HIS A 339 20.12 -5.17 -2.27
N MET A 340 18.88 -5.48 -1.92
CA MET A 340 18.37 -5.28 -0.57
C MET A 340 18.69 -6.45 0.37
N ALA A 341 18.96 -7.64 -0.18
CA ALA A 341 19.54 -8.76 0.54
C ALA A 341 21.05 -8.70 0.30
N GLY A 342 21.75 -7.91 1.13
CA GLY A 342 23.23 -7.86 1.07
C GLY A 342 23.81 -9.26 1.06
N GLU A 343 24.76 -9.50 0.15
CA GLU A 343 25.67 -10.63 0.27
C GLU A 343 26.42 -10.43 1.60
N ASP A 344 26.37 -11.38 2.47
CA ASP A 344 27.16 -11.45 3.69
C ASP A 344 26.87 -10.45 4.81
N THR A 345 25.95 -10.81 5.66
CA THR A 345 26.25 -10.92 7.10
C THR A 345 25.04 -11.52 7.81
N ALA A 346 25.27 -12.42 8.74
CA ALA A 346 24.25 -13.02 9.62
C ALA A 346 23.43 -11.96 10.42
N LYS A 347 23.82 -10.68 10.36
CA LYS A 347 23.14 -9.55 10.99
C LYS A 347 21.99 -8.95 10.14
N ASP A 348 22.01 -9.13 8.81
CA ASP A 348 20.98 -8.60 7.90
C ASP A 348 19.96 -9.64 7.46
N SER A 349 19.85 -10.75 8.16
CA SER A 349 18.89 -11.80 7.86
C SER A 349 17.47 -11.28 8.01
N LYS A 350 16.74 -11.21 6.89
CA LYS A 350 15.34 -10.79 6.88
C LYS A 350 14.44 -11.98 7.14
N VAL A 351 13.48 -11.75 8.01
CA VAL A 351 12.40 -12.67 8.35
C VAL A 351 11.17 -12.31 7.53
N GLN A 352 10.50 -13.33 7.02
CA GLN A 352 9.24 -13.20 6.33
C GLN A 352 8.12 -13.30 7.36
N VAL A 353 7.41 -12.20 7.57
CA VAL A 353 6.28 -12.11 8.50
C VAL A 353 5.00 -12.02 7.68
N TRP A 354 3.97 -12.72 8.10
CA TRP A 354 2.65 -12.68 7.46
C TRP A 354 1.57 -12.27 8.46
N GLU A 355 0.77 -11.30 8.07
CA GLU A 355 -0.52 -11.03 8.70
C GLU A 355 -1.60 -11.75 7.91
N LEU A 356 -2.18 -12.78 8.48
CA LEU A 356 -3.23 -13.58 7.89
C LEU A 356 -4.60 -13.21 8.50
N TYR A 357 -5.52 -12.83 7.66
CA TYR A 357 -6.92 -12.60 8.00
C TYR A 357 -7.72 -13.82 7.57
N ASP A 358 -8.26 -14.58 8.52
CA ASP A 358 -9.08 -15.76 8.24
C ASP A 358 -10.54 -15.50 8.58
N LYS A 359 -11.38 -15.40 7.53
CA LYS A 359 -12.82 -15.09 7.64
C LYS A 359 -13.58 -16.19 8.38
N LYS A 360 -13.12 -17.45 8.30
CA LYS A 360 -13.79 -18.58 8.96
C LYS A 360 -13.66 -18.53 10.47
N SER A 361 -12.49 -18.19 10.97
CA SER A 361 -12.24 -18.02 12.41
C SER A 361 -12.63 -16.61 12.92
N GLY A 362 -12.76 -15.63 12.02
CA GLY A 362 -12.94 -14.22 12.39
C GLY A 362 -11.71 -13.61 13.05
N LEU A 363 -10.53 -14.22 12.90
CA LEU A 363 -9.31 -13.82 13.59
C LEU A 363 -8.22 -13.39 12.59
N MET A 364 -7.35 -12.53 13.09
CA MET A 364 -6.10 -12.14 12.46
C MET A 364 -4.96 -12.85 13.17
N TYR A 365 -4.08 -13.47 12.40
CA TYR A 365 -2.89 -14.18 12.87
C TYR A 365 -1.64 -13.50 12.35
N VAL A 366 -0.66 -13.29 13.23
CA VAL A 366 0.67 -12.78 12.85
C VAL A 366 1.69 -13.89 13.07
N ILE A 367 2.30 -14.37 11.99
CA ILE A 367 3.22 -15.51 11.99
C ILE A 367 4.49 -15.19 11.22
N ALA A 368 5.61 -15.79 11.64
CA ALA A 368 6.89 -15.70 10.94
C ALA A 368 7.28 -17.04 10.33
N ASP A 369 7.97 -17.01 9.17
CA ASP A 369 8.43 -18.26 8.53
C ASP A 369 9.53 -18.92 9.37
N GLY A 370 9.30 -20.18 9.74
CA GLY A 370 10.21 -20.98 10.55
C GLY A 370 10.02 -20.83 12.06
N TYR A 371 9.28 -19.84 12.53
CA TYR A 371 8.94 -19.71 13.94
C TYR A 371 7.72 -20.58 14.28
N CYS A 372 7.74 -21.19 15.45
CA CYS A 372 6.78 -22.23 15.81
C CYS A 372 5.56 -21.72 16.61
N ASP A 373 5.48 -20.44 16.88
CA ASP A 373 4.36 -19.81 17.60
C ASP A 373 3.92 -18.50 16.91
N PHE A 374 2.90 -17.84 17.45
CA PHE A 374 2.43 -16.55 16.96
C PHE A 374 3.36 -15.43 17.43
N LEU A 375 3.61 -14.44 16.58
CA LEU A 375 4.32 -13.22 16.97
C LEU A 375 3.40 -12.30 17.80
N LYS A 376 2.11 -12.33 17.51
CA LYS A 376 1.06 -11.61 18.24
C LYS A 376 -0.07 -12.59 18.54
N GLU A 377 -0.62 -12.53 19.73
CA GLU A 377 -1.79 -13.35 20.09
C GLU A 377 -2.93 -13.15 19.08
N PRO A 378 -3.54 -14.25 18.59
CA PRO A 378 -4.63 -14.18 17.64
C PRO A 378 -5.79 -13.33 18.20
N GLY A 379 -6.26 -12.38 17.40
CA GLY A 379 -7.33 -11.47 17.80
C GLY A 379 -8.19 -11.06 16.61
N GLY A 380 -9.24 -10.30 16.83
CA GLY A 380 -10.02 -9.70 15.77
C GLY A 380 -9.18 -8.70 14.97
N PRO A 381 -9.58 -8.36 13.73
CA PRO A 381 -8.93 -7.31 12.95
C PRO A 381 -9.01 -5.98 13.69
N ASN A 382 -8.00 -5.12 13.53
CA ASN A 382 -7.93 -3.81 14.20
C ASN A 382 -9.05 -2.85 13.75
N VAL A 383 -9.62 -3.10 12.58
CA VAL A 383 -10.73 -2.33 11.99
C VAL A 383 -11.82 -3.30 11.60
N ASP A 384 -13.02 -3.02 12.06
CA ASP A 384 -14.22 -3.78 11.68
C ASP A 384 -14.77 -3.25 10.35
N VAL A 385 -14.79 -4.10 9.34
CA VAL A 385 -15.24 -3.79 7.99
C VAL A 385 -16.31 -4.81 7.57
N GLU A 386 -17.36 -4.36 6.88
CA GLU A 386 -18.45 -5.25 6.42
C GLU A 386 -17.96 -6.51 5.71
N GLN A 387 -16.87 -6.40 4.92
CA GLN A 387 -16.31 -7.55 4.18
C GLN A 387 -15.33 -8.38 5.02
N PHE A 388 -15.07 -8.04 6.27
CA PHE A 388 -14.07 -8.63 7.15
C PHE A 388 -12.61 -8.29 6.76
N PHE A 389 -12.26 -8.31 5.47
CA PHE A 389 -10.91 -8.00 4.99
C PHE A 389 -10.71 -6.50 4.90
N PRO A 390 -9.68 -5.92 5.57
CA PRO A 390 -9.44 -4.49 5.53
C PRO A 390 -8.75 -4.02 4.23
N PHE A 391 -8.81 -4.82 3.17
CA PHE A 391 -8.19 -4.57 1.87
C PHE A 391 -9.23 -4.15 0.85
N PHE A 392 -8.89 -3.14 0.03
CA PHE A 392 -9.73 -2.64 -1.05
C PHE A 392 -8.90 -2.65 -2.34
N PRO A 393 -9.25 -3.52 -3.29
CA PRO A 393 -8.53 -3.59 -4.56
C PRO A 393 -8.98 -2.48 -5.50
N LEU A 394 -8.02 -2.00 -6.31
CA LEU A 394 -8.24 -1.09 -7.42
C LEU A 394 -7.70 -1.74 -8.69
N SER A 395 -8.56 -1.99 -9.67
CA SER A 395 -8.23 -2.47 -11.01
C SER A 395 -8.88 -1.59 -12.06
N PHE A 396 -8.29 -1.53 -13.27
CA PHE A 396 -8.83 -0.74 -14.38
C PHE A 396 -9.23 -1.58 -15.59
N ASN A 397 -8.58 -2.73 -15.78
CA ASN A 397 -8.82 -3.63 -16.90
C ASN A 397 -9.47 -4.92 -16.39
N ASP A 398 -10.56 -4.76 -15.66
CA ASP A 398 -11.26 -5.89 -15.06
C ASP A 398 -11.92 -6.69 -16.19
N THR A 399 -11.39 -7.88 -16.43
CA THR A 399 -11.92 -8.85 -17.39
C THR A 399 -12.22 -10.13 -16.65
N GLU A 400 -13.37 -10.70 -16.90
CA GLU A 400 -13.76 -11.97 -16.32
C GLU A 400 -12.88 -13.07 -16.94
N ASP A 401 -12.07 -13.72 -16.10
CA ASP A 401 -11.17 -14.79 -16.51
C ASP A 401 -11.15 -15.85 -15.41
N ASP A 402 -11.54 -17.05 -15.74
CA ASP A 402 -11.62 -18.18 -14.80
C ASP A 402 -10.24 -18.65 -14.29
N GLU A 403 -9.18 -18.35 -15.04
CA GLU A 403 -7.83 -18.80 -14.70
C GLU A 403 -7.00 -17.73 -13.94
N GLN A 404 -7.37 -16.46 -14.08
CA GLN A 404 -6.54 -15.34 -13.62
C GLN A 404 -7.32 -14.35 -12.76
N LEU A 405 -7.10 -14.41 -11.47
CA LEU A 405 -7.72 -13.48 -10.52
C LEU A 405 -7.26 -12.03 -10.72
N ILE A 406 -5.97 -11.81 -11.07
CA ILE A 406 -5.42 -10.47 -11.24
C ILE A 406 -5.53 -10.07 -12.70
N PRO A 407 -6.28 -9.00 -13.04
CA PRO A 407 -6.48 -8.57 -14.42
C PRO A 407 -5.18 -8.13 -15.09
N PRO A 408 -5.12 -8.12 -16.43
CA PRO A 408 -3.95 -7.66 -17.16
C PRO A 408 -3.67 -6.19 -16.91
N SER A 409 -2.40 -5.84 -16.78
CA SER A 409 -1.95 -4.45 -16.67
C SER A 409 -2.01 -3.74 -18.03
N ASP A 410 -2.07 -2.40 -18.05
CA ASP A 410 -1.89 -1.61 -19.27
C ASP A 410 -0.55 -1.93 -19.93
N VAL A 411 0.47 -2.16 -19.11
CA VAL A 411 1.81 -2.52 -19.58
C VAL A 411 1.80 -3.85 -20.33
N ARG A 412 1.03 -4.83 -19.83
CA ARG A 412 0.87 -6.12 -20.50
C ARG A 412 0.17 -5.97 -21.84
N LEU A 413 -0.89 -5.16 -21.90
CA LEU A 413 -1.64 -4.90 -23.12
C LEU A 413 -0.79 -4.18 -24.19
N MET A 414 0.12 -3.32 -23.77
CA MET A 414 1.02 -2.57 -24.66
C MET A 414 2.35 -3.29 -24.96
N ARG A 415 2.61 -4.43 -24.33
CA ARG A 415 3.93 -5.09 -24.38
C ARG A 415 4.39 -5.38 -25.80
N ASP A 416 3.57 -6.03 -26.58
CA ASP A 416 3.97 -6.49 -27.92
C ASP A 416 4.13 -5.32 -28.89
N MET A 417 3.29 -4.30 -28.77
CA MET A 417 3.43 -3.04 -29.52
C MET A 417 4.75 -2.33 -29.16
N GLN A 418 5.10 -2.25 -27.86
CA GLN A 418 6.36 -1.65 -27.41
C GLN A 418 7.59 -2.39 -27.96
N LEU A 419 7.55 -3.72 -27.93
CA LEU A 419 8.64 -4.54 -28.45
C LEU A 419 8.81 -4.40 -29.96
N GLU A 420 7.70 -4.39 -30.71
CA GLU A 420 7.71 -4.19 -32.15
C GLU A 420 8.20 -2.79 -32.54
N TYR A 421 7.77 -1.77 -31.80
CA TYR A 421 8.30 -0.42 -31.98
C TYR A 421 9.83 -0.36 -31.82
N ASN A 422 10.37 -0.98 -30.78
CA ASN A 422 11.80 -1.02 -30.54
C ASN A 422 12.54 -1.73 -31.70
N ARG A 423 12.01 -2.87 -32.18
CA ARG A 423 12.58 -3.65 -33.31
C ARG A 423 12.59 -2.84 -34.58
N SER A 424 11.47 -2.19 -34.92
CA SER A 424 11.36 -1.36 -36.12
C SER A 424 12.34 -0.18 -36.09
N ARG A 425 12.45 0.51 -34.95
CA ARG A 425 13.40 1.62 -34.79
C ARG A 425 14.84 1.15 -34.81
N GLN A 426 15.14 0.00 -34.28
CA GLN A 426 16.47 -0.61 -34.37
C GLN A 426 16.82 -0.97 -35.81
N GLY A 427 15.91 -1.61 -36.54
CA GLY A 427 16.10 -1.94 -37.95
C GLY A 427 16.36 -0.70 -38.80
N LEU A 428 15.59 0.39 -38.57
CA LEU A 428 15.82 1.67 -39.24
C LEU A 428 17.21 2.25 -38.91
N ARG A 429 17.65 2.15 -37.67
CA ARG A 429 18.98 2.59 -37.22
C ARG A 429 20.08 1.78 -37.94
N GLU A 430 19.92 0.47 -38.00
CA GLU A 430 20.86 -0.42 -38.69
C GLU A 430 20.95 -0.12 -40.19
N HIS A 431 19.82 0.08 -40.86
CA HIS A 431 19.76 0.52 -42.25
C HIS A 431 20.48 1.86 -42.45
N ARG A 432 20.27 2.85 -41.60
CA ARG A 432 20.97 4.12 -41.67
C ARG A 432 22.49 3.96 -41.49
N ILE A 433 22.92 3.06 -40.62
CA ILE A 433 24.35 2.77 -40.43
C ILE A 433 24.90 2.04 -41.67
N ALA A 434 24.17 1.04 -42.20
CA ALA A 434 24.58 0.30 -43.37
C ALA A 434 24.67 1.17 -44.63
N ASN A 435 23.74 2.15 -44.75
CA ASN A 435 23.67 3.07 -45.88
C ASN A 435 24.55 4.34 -45.72
N ARG A 436 25.44 4.37 -44.74
CA ARG A 436 26.45 5.43 -44.70
C ARG A 436 27.30 5.35 -45.97
N PRO A 437 27.63 6.50 -46.61
CA PRO A 437 28.49 6.52 -47.78
C PRO A 437 29.77 5.72 -47.50
N ARG A 438 29.99 4.72 -48.31
CA ARG A 438 31.23 3.92 -48.33
C ARG A 438 31.87 4.05 -49.69
N TYR A 439 33.15 4.16 -49.69
CA TYR A 439 33.93 4.31 -50.92
C TYR A 439 34.88 3.14 -51.05
N VAL A 440 35.03 2.63 -52.27
CA VAL A 440 36.01 1.62 -52.61
C VAL A 440 37.11 2.32 -53.36
N LEU A 441 38.33 2.12 -52.90
CA LEU A 441 39.56 2.65 -53.54
C LEU A 441 40.32 1.49 -54.15
N ALA A 442 40.88 1.71 -55.32
CA ALA A 442 41.86 0.77 -55.91
C ALA A 442 43.12 0.78 -55.05
N GLY A 443 43.61 -0.43 -54.65
CA GLY A 443 44.75 -0.56 -53.75
C GLY A 443 46.02 0.07 -54.39
N GLY A 444 46.73 0.89 -53.59
CA GLY A 444 47.98 1.53 -53.98
C GLY A 444 47.85 2.86 -54.74
N THR A 445 46.63 3.38 -54.93
CA THR A 445 46.39 4.61 -55.73
C THR A 445 46.52 5.90 -54.89
N PHE A 446 46.21 5.84 -53.60
CA PHE A 446 46.24 6.99 -52.70
C PHE A 446 47.21 6.75 -51.55
N GLU A 447 47.94 7.78 -51.16
CA GLU A 447 48.73 7.80 -49.94
C GLU A 447 47.85 7.82 -48.70
N ASP A 448 48.43 7.47 -47.55
CA ASP A 448 47.63 7.41 -46.28
C ASP A 448 47.13 8.78 -45.84
N ALA A 449 47.87 9.85 -46.21
CA ALA A 449 47.44 11.23 -45.99
C ALA A 449 46.15 11.59 -46.76
N ASP A 450 46.05 11.18 -48.01
CA ASP A 450 44.87 11.38 -48.86
C ASP A 450 43.67 10.56 -48.36
N LYS A 451 43.91 9.35 -47.83
CA LYS A 451 42.88 8.51 -47.19
C LYS A 451 42.32 9.12 -45.91
N ASP A 452 43.17 9.76 -45.14
CA ASP A 452 42.76 10.43 -43.89
C ASP A 452 42.00 11.73 -44.19
N LEU A 453 42.37 12.47 -45.21
CA LEU A 453 41.61 13.61 -45.75
C LEU A 453 40.22 13.19 -46.21
N LEU A 454 40.11 12.10 -46.95
CA LEU A 454 38.80 11.53 -47.38
C LEU A 454 37.93 11.05 -46.21
N LYS A 455 38.54 10.71 -45.07
CA LYS A 455 37.82 10.33 -43.84
C LYS A 455 37.40 11.53 -42.99
N SER A 456 38.02 12.70 -43.14
CA SER A 456 37.77 13.87 -42.30
C SER A 456 36.31 14.37 -42.39
N GLY A 457 35.72 14.30 -43.59
CA GLY A 457 34.28 14.49 -43.81
C GLY A 457 33.72 15.83 -43.35
N GLN A 458 34.53 16.90 -43.35
CA GLN A 458 34.06 18.23 -42.97
C GLN A 458 33.14 18.84 -44.02
N PRO A 459 32.05 19.49 -43.65
CA PRO A 459 31.15 20.15 -44.61
C PRO A 459 31.91 21.24 -45.37
N HIS A 460 31.76 21.26 -46.69
CA HIS A 460 32.38 22.24 -47.60
C HIS A 460 33.91 22.16 -47.71
N GLU A 461 34.52 21.04 -47.37
CA GLU A 461 35.96 20.80 -47.53
C GLU A 461 36.27 20.56 -49.02
N VAL A 462 37.26 21.26 -49.54
CA VAL A 462 37.81 21.03 -50.91
C VAL A 462 39.00 20.09 -50.72
N LEU A 463 38.88 18.89 -51.29
CA LEU A 463 39.89 17.85 -51.17
C LEU A 463 40.81 17.90 -52.41
N GLU A 464 42.09 18.20 -52.22
CA GLU A 464 43.11 18.08 -53.25
C GLU A 464 43.82 16.72 -53.10
N LEU A 465 43.65 15.83 -54.09
CA LEU A 465 44.20 14.48 -54.09
C LEU A 465 45.47 14.47 -54.92
N GLN A 466 46.60 14.07 -54.37
CA GLN A 466 47.89 14.06 -55.10
C GLN A 466 48.23 12.75 -55.80
N GLY A 467 47.52 11.68 -55.55
CA GLY A 467 47.80 10.32 -56.01
C GLY A 467 47.16 9.94 -57.36
N LEU A 468 46.59 10.88 -58.13
CA LEU A 468 45.98 10.62 -59.42
C LEU A 468 47.01 10.69 -60.53
N ALA A 469 47.06 9.62 -61.42
CA ALA A 469 47.92 9.62 -62.63
C ALA A 469 47.32 10.54 -63.67
N ASP A 470 48.18 11.14 -64.53
CA ASP A 470 47.77 12.03 -65.58
C ASP A 470 46.69 11.38 -66.51
N GLY A 471 45.53 12.02 -66.57
CA GLY A 471 44.40 11.54 -67.38
C GLY A 471 43.41 10.60 -66.67
N GLN A 472 43.64 10.19 -65.42
CA GLN A 472 42.68 9.42 -64.63
C GLN A 472 41.63 10.33 -64.05
N LYS A 473 40.36 9.92 -64.13
CA LYS A 473 39.27 10.61 -63.46
C LYS A 473 39.11 10.06 -62.05
N VAL A 474 38.77 10.92 -61.09
CA VAL A 474 38.50 10.53 -59.72
C VAL A 474 37.46 9.41 -59.64
N GLN A 475 36.48 9.40 -60.52
CA GLN A 475 35.43 8.37 -60.63
C GLN A 475 35.93 6.97 -60.94
N ASP A 476 37.06 6.84 -61.63
CA ASP A 476 37.65 5.56 -62.06
C ASP A 476 38.40 4.90 -60.88
N VAL A 477 38.81 5.69 -59.92
CA VAL A 477 39.62 5.25 -58.73
C VAL A 477 38.84 5.19 -57.44
N LEU A 478 37.89 6.10 -57.33
CA LEU A 478 37.03 6.20 -56.16
C LEU A 478 35.58 5.94 -56.58
N THR A 479 35.05 4.80 -56.19
CA THR A 479 33.66 4.44 -56.50
C THR A 479 32.86 4.34 -55.21
N GLY A 480 31.72 5.03 -55.16
CA GLY A 480 30.78 4.88 -54.06
C GLY A 480 30.10 3.49 -54.10
N VAL A 481 30.06 2.82 -52.98
CA VAL A 481 29.26 1.59 -52.84
C VAL A 481 27.78 1.95 -53.01
N PRO A 482 27.03 1.29 -53.92
CA PRO A 482 25.63 1.59 -54.11
C PRO A 482 24.86 1.36 -52.81
N THR A 483 24.11 2.36 -52.37
CA THR A 483 23.25 2.28 -51.19
C THR A 483 21.91 1.67 -51.56
N VAL A 484 21.39 0.79 -50.70
CA VAL A 484 20.05 0.22 -50.88
C VAL A 484 19.02 1.26 -50.42
N GLY A 485 18.07 1.57 -51.27
CA GLY A 485 16.97 2.47 -50.92
C GLY A 485 16.19 1.93 -49.75
N ILE A 486 15.90 2.80 -48.77
CA ILE A 486 15.05 2.47 -47.64
C ILE A 486 13.60 2.73 -48.07
N ASP A 487 12.76 1.71 -48.01
CA ASP A 487 11.32 1.91 -48.14
C ASP A 487 10.79 2.49 -46.79
N PRO A 488 10.27 3.72 -46.79
CA PRO A 488 9.75 4.34 -45.57
C PRO A 488 8.64 3.52 -44.92
N ASN A 489 7.85 2.78 -45.70
CA ASN A 489 6.70 2.01 -45.19
C ASN A 489 7.12 0.80 -44.37
N LEU A 490 8.32 0.24 -44.57
CA LEU A 490 8.83 -0.90 -43.80
C LEU A 490 9.07 -0.56 -42.31
N TYR A 491 9.25 0.71 -41.99
CA TYR A 491 9.56 1.18 -40.63
C TYR A 491 8.53 2.18 -40.10
N GLU A 492 7.38 2.25 -40.77
CA GLU A 492 6.24 3.04 -40.27
C GLU A 492 5.65 2.33 -39.05
N THR A 493 5.61 3.03 -37.95
CA THR A 493 5.16 2.50 -36.68
C THR A 493 4.10 3.35 -36.01
N SER A 494 3.62 4.41 -36.68
CA SER A 494 2.58 5.28 -36.10
C SER A 494 1.30 4.53 -35.81
N TYR A 495 0.93 3.57 -36.69
CA TYR A 495 -0.26 2.73 -36.50
C TYR A 495 -0.24 1.82 -35.27
N LEU A 496 0.92 1.61 -34.63
CA LEU A 496 1.02 0.76 -33.44
C LEU A 496 0.45 1.45 -32.18
N PHE A 497 0.24 2.77 -32.24
CA PHE A 497 -0.17 3.57 -31.09
C PHE A 497 -1.43 4.41 -31.36
N GLU A 498 -2.05 4.25 -32.50
CA GLU A 498 -3.39 4.75 -32.82
C GLU A 498 -4.48 3.84 -32.25
#